data_d4fe62a21413a23e36c8059f4430a9e0
#
_entry.id   d4fe62a21413a23e36c8059f4430a9e0
#
_cell.length_a   1.000
_cell.length_b   1.000
_cell.length_c   1.000
_cell.angle_alpha   90.00
_cell.angle_beta   90.00
_cell.angle_gamma   90.00
#
_symmetry.space_group_name_H-M   'P 1'
#
loop_
_entity.id
_entity.type
_entity.pdbx_description
1 polymer ?
#
loop_
_entity_poly.entity_id
_entity_poly.type
_entity_poly.pdbx_seq_one_letter_code
_entity_poly.pdbx_strand_id
1 'polypeptide(L)'
;LEYMSDEEIPIYFSAADALVLPYRSATQSGVVSVAYNYDLPMLSTPVGDFKNSIEKPGTGIVVPEISATALAQGIEELFTPSQQATIPANISKEKAALSWETLTRKLLDFINSGFI
;
A
#
# COMPACT_ATOMS: atom_id res chain seq x y z
N LEU A 1 3.71 20.10 0.38
CA LEU A 1 2.96 18.98 -0.21
C LEU A 1 1.86 19.54 -1.10
N GLU A 2 2.00 19.29 -2.37
CA GLU A 2 0.98 19.68 -3.31
C GLU A 2 -0.07 18.60 -3.44
N TYR A 3 -1.30 19.02 -3.61
CA TYR A 3 -2.39 18.12 -3.89
C TYR A 3 -2.25 17.57 -5.30
N MET A 4 -2.25 16.27 -5.44
CA MET A 4 -2.41 15.66 -6.75
C MET A 4 -3.87 15.69 -7.14
N SER A 5 -4.16 16.18 -8.33
CA SER A 5 -5.50 16.09 -8.89
C SER A 5 -5.79 14.66 -9.33
N ASP A 6 -7.06 14.30 -9.46
CA ASP A 6 -7.47 12.98 -9.94
C ASP A 6 -6.91 12.67 -11.33
N GLU A 7 -6.66 13.69 -12.13
CA GLU A 7 -6.08 13.54 -13.47
C GLU A 7 -4.58 13.27 -13.43
N GLU A 8 -3.89 13.77 -12.41
CA GLU A 8 -2.44 13.58 -12.25
C GLU A 8 -2.06 12.26 -11.64
N ILE A 9 -2.92 11.69 -10.78
CA ILE A 9 -2.64 10.42 -10.10
C ILE A 9 -2.25 9.30 -11.07
N PRO A 10 -3.01 9.03 -12.15
CA PRO A 10 -2.62 7.98 -13.10
C PRO A 10 -1.27 8.24 -13.75
N ILE A 11 -0.93 9.49 -14.04
CA ILE A 11 0.33 9.84 -14.69
C ILE A 11 1.51 9.50 -13.79
N TYR A 12 1.49 10.01 -12.55
CA TYR A 12 2.60 9.81 -11.62
C TYR A 12 2.72 8.39 -11.13
N PHE A 13 1.60 7.75 -10.80
CA PHE A 13 1.61 6.39 -10.28
C PHE A 13 1.98 5.35 -11.33
N SER A 14 1.57 5.57 -12.59
CA SER A 14 1.95 4.67 -13.68
C SER A 14 3.44 4.76 -14.02
N ALA A 15 4.07 5.92 -13.77
CA ALA A 15 5.48 6.13 -14.04
C ALA A 15 6.37 5.75 -12.87
N ALA A 16 5.81 5.53 -11.68
CA ALA A 16 6.58 5.25 -10.47
C ALA A 16 6.98 3.78 -10.38
N ASP A 17 8.14 3.52 -9.77
CA ASP A 17 8.62 2.17 -9.49
C ASP A 17 8.30 1.73 -8.06
N ALA A 18 8.01 2.67 -7.18
CA ALA A 18 7.66 2.43 -5.79
C ALA A 18 7.00 3.66 -5.20
N LEU A 19 6.26 3.47 -4.11
CA LEU A 19 5.65 4.56 -3.37
C LEU A 19 6.28 4.67 -2.00
N VAL A 20 6.82 5.85 -1.68
CA VAL A 20 7.44 6.13 -0.39
C VAL A 20 6.51 6.99 0.44
N LEU A 21 6.23 6.54 1.67
CA LEU A 21 5.30 7.17 2.59
C LEU A 21 6.03 7.60 3.86
N PRO A 22 6.73 8.76 3.84
CA PRO A 22 7.56 9.19 4.97
C PRO A 22 6.75 9.97 6.01
N TYR A 23 5.63 9.45 6.43
CA TYR A 23 4.74 10.12 7.36
C TYR A 23 5.33 10.14 8.77
N ARG A 24 5.01 11.20 9.52
CA ARG A 24 5.43 11.34 10.91
C ARG A 24 4.33 11.00 11.89
N SER A 25 3.10 10.93 11.43
CA SER A 25 1.96 10.62 12.29
C SER A 25 1.00 9.69 11.55
N ALA A 26 0.13 9.04 12.32
CA ALA A 26 -0.87 8.15 11.75
C ALA A 26 -1.73 8.86 10.73
N THR A 27 -2.07 8.16 9.66
CA THR A 27 -2.86 8.71 8.57
C THR A 27 -3.74 7.64 7.95
N GLN A 28 -4.58 8.05 7.03
CA GLN A 28 -5.51 7.17 6.33
C GLN A 28 -4.79 6.19 5.43
N SER A 29 -5.30 4.98 5.35
CA SER A 29 -4.73 3.93 4.51
C SER A 29 -5.22 3.95 3.06
N GLY A 30 -5.96 4.99 2.65
CA GLY A 30 -6.46 5.10 1.29
C GLY A 30 -5.36 5.06 0.23
N VAL A 31 -4.18 5.58 0.55
CA VAL A 31 -3.04 5.58 -0.35
C VAL A 31 -2.54 4.15 -0.65
N VAL A 32 -2.70 3.23 0.30
CA VAL A 32 -2.32 1.83 0.11
C VAL A 32 -3.17 1.19 -1.00
N SER A 33 -4.47 1.46 -0.99
CA SER A 33 -5.37 0.96 -2.03
C SER A 33 -5.01 1.50 -3.40
N VAL A 34 -4.63 2.77 -3.48
CA VAL A 34 -4.18 3.38 -4.73
C VAL A 34 -2.90 2.71 -5.22
N ALA A 35 -1.92 2.49 -4.32
CA ALA A 35 -0.68 1.82 -4.69
C ALA A 35 -0.94 0.40 -5.22
N TYR A 36 -1.84 -0.34 -4.60
CA TYR A 36 -2.21 -1.66 -5.08
C TYR A 36 -2.80 -1.62 -6.49
N ASN A 37 -3.61 -0.60 -6.77
CA ASN A 37 -4.22 -0.45 -8.09
C ASN A 37 -3.18 -0.26 -9.19
N TYR A 38 -2.02 0.31 -8.86
CA TYR A 38 -0.91 0.50 -9.79
C TYR A 38 0.23 -0.49 -9.61
N ASP A 39 0.02 -1.52 -8.79
CA ASP A 39 1.00 -2.57 -8.50
C ASP A 39 2.33 -2.03 -7.97
N LEU A 40 2.27 -0.98 -7.15
CA LEU A 40 3.47 -0.34 -6.62
C LEU A 40 3.91 -0.92 -5.28
N PRO A 41 5.17 -1.37 -5.18
CA PRO A 41 5.77 -1.68 -3.87
C PRO A 41 5.78 -0.42 -3.00
N MET A 42 5.61 -0.60 -1.70
CA MET A 42 5.55 0.52 -0.76
C MET A 42 6.68 0.49 0.25
N LEU A 43 7.11 1.67 0.65
CA LEU A 43 8.05 1.87 1.75
C LEU A 43 7.45 2.91 2.68
N SER A 44 7.27 2.59 3.95
CA SER A 44 6.65 3.51 4.89
C SER A 44 7.40 3.60 6.21
N THR A 45 7.17 4.69 6.92
CA THR A 45 7.55 4.85 8.31
C THR A 45 6.63 4.00 9.21
N PRO A 46 7.07 3.67 10.46
CA PRO A 46 6.30 2.77 11.34
C PRO A 46 5.19 3.54 12.09
N VAL A 47 4.28 4.14 11.35
CA VAL A 47 3.17 4.90 11.93
C VAL A 47 1.83 4.33 11.46
N GLY A 48 0.79 4.60 12.25
CA GLY A 48 -0.55 4.17 11.90
C GLY A 48 -0.65 2.66 11.73
N ASP A 49 -1.41 2.25 10.73
CA ASP A 49 -1.70 0.85 10.46
C ASP A 49 -0.78 0.22 9.41
N PHE A 50 0.32 0.87 9.06
CA PHE A 50 1.19 0.41 7.97
C PHE A 50 1.81 -0.95 8.21
N LYS A 51 2.07 -1.33 9.46
CA LYS A 51 2.55 -2.67 9.75
C LYS A 51 1.56 -3.74 9.33
N ASN A 52 0.27 -3.50 9.53
CA ASN A 52 -0.77 -4.43 9.15
C ASN A 52 -1.13 -4.36 7.66
N SER A 53 -1.07 -3.17 7.07
CA SER A 53 -1.50 -2.99 5.68
C SER A 53 -0.38 -3.14 4.65
N ILE A 54 0.88 -3.06 5.06
CA ILE A 54 2.04 -3.14 4.16
C ILE A 54 2.98 -4.28 4.54
N GLU A 55 3.46 -4.31 5.78
CA GLU A 55 4.48 -5.27 6.22
C GLU A 55 3.92 -6.68 6.32
N LYS A 56 2.79 -6.85 6.98
CA LYS A 56 2.18 -8.15 7.19
C LYS A 56 1.80 -8.86 5.89
N PRO A 57 1.15 -8.18 4.92
CA PRO A 57 0.90 -8.80 3.62
C PRO A 57 2.15 -8.98 2.76
N GLY A 58 3.26 -8.34 3.10
CA GLY A 58 4.50 -8.43 2.32
C GLY A 58 4.47 -7.64 1.02
N THR A 59 3.70 -6.56 0.98
CA THR A 59 3.56 -5.71 -0.21
C THR A 59 4.50 -4.52 -0.21
N GLY A 60 5.33 -4.42 0.81
CA GLY A 60 6.31 -3.36 0.95
C GLY A 60 7.11 -3.53 2.22
N ILE A 61 7.85 -2.49 2.58
CA ILE A 61 8.71 -2.47 3.75
C ILE A 61 8.27 -1.34 4.68
N VAL A 62 8.18 -1.63 5.98
CA VAL A 62 7.98 -0.64 7.02
C VAL A 62 9.30 -0.49 7.76
N VAL A 63 9.90 0.69 7.69
CA VAL A 63 11.20 0.93 8.33
C VAL A 63 11.05 0.97 9.85
N PRO A 64 12.12 0.68 10.62
CA PRO A 64 12.02 0.57 12.08
C PRO A 64 11.90 1.90 12.80
N GLU A 65 12.26 3.00 12.16
CA GLU A 65 12.22 4.32 12.79
C GLU A 65 12.02 5.44 11.78
N ILE A 66 11.61 6.60 12.27
CA ILE A 66 11.40 7.79 11.43
C ILE A 66 12.72 8.53 11.30
N SER A 67 13.51 8.16 10.31
CA SER A 67 14.78 8.83 10.01
C SER A 67 15.14 8.72 8.54
N ALA A 68 15.91 9.67 8.05
CA ALA A 68 16.40 9.65 6.67
C ALA A 68 17.27 8.43 6.41
N THR A 69 18.08 8.03 7.38
CA THR A 69 18.93 6.84 7.26
C THR A 69 18.11 5.57 7.12
N ALA A 70 17.08 5.41 7.96
CA ALA A 70 16.21 4.24 7.90
C ALA A 70 15.46 4.18 6.56
N LEU A 71 14.98 5.31 6.07
CA LEU A 71 14.31 5.38 4.78
C LEU A 71 15.25 5.04 3.63
N ALA A 72 16.49 5.54 3.66
CA ALA A 72 17.48 5.24 2.64
C ALA A 72 17.80 3.75 2.60
N GLN A 73 17.99 3.13 3.76
CA GLN A 73 18.23 1.70 3.87
C GLN A 73 17.03 0.89 3.37
N GLY A 74 15.84 1.35 3.68
CA GLY A 74 14.60 0.73 3.22
C GLY A 74 14.48 0.76 1.70
N ILE A 75 14.85 1.87 1.08
CA ILE A 75 14.85 1.98 -0.38
C ILE A 75 15.81 0.98 -1.00
N GLU A 76 17.02 0.86 -0.47
CA GLU A 76 18.00 -0.12 -0.95
C GLU A 76 17.46 -1.54 -0.82
N GLU A 77 16.86 -1.87 0.31
CA GLU A 77 16.28 -3.19 0.55
C GLU A 77 15.12 -3.48 -0.41
N LEU A 78 14.28 -2.48 -0.66
CA LEU A 78 13.11 -2.62 -1.52
C LEU A 78 13.49 -3.03 -2.95
N PHE A 79 14.61 -2.57 -3.44
CA PHE A 79 15.08 -2.85 -4.80
C PHE A 79 16.05 -4.02 -4.88
N THR A 80 16.20 -4.83 -3.83
CA THR A 80 16.97 -6.07 -3.92
C THR A 80 16.24 -7.07 -4.83
N PRO A 81 16.98 -7.98 -5.49
CA PRO A 81 16.34 -8.99 -6.36
C PRO A 81 15.29 -9.83 -5.64
N SER A 82 15.52 -10.15 -4.38
CA SER A 82 14.58 -10.92 -3.56
C SER A 82 13.25 -10.20 -3.40
N GLN A 83 13.28 -8.93 -3.05
CA GLN A 83 12.07 -8.14 -2.85
C GLN A 83 11.37 -7.86 -4.18
N GLN A 84 12.11 -7.62 -5.22
CA GLN A 84 11.54 -7.39 -6.56
C GLN A 84 10.83 -8.63 -7.11
N ALA A 85 11.22 -9.80 -6.67
CA ALA A 85 10.53 -11.05 -7.04
C ALA A 85 9.31 -11.30 -6.17
N THR A 86 9.38 -10.98 -4.88
CA THR A 86 8.38 -11.35 -3.88
C THR A 86 7.23 -10.34 -3.78
N ILE A 87 7.55 -9.05 -3.76
CA ILE A 87 6.54 -8.00 -3.53
C ILE A 87 5.46 -7.97 -4.61
N PRO A 88 5.77 -8.01 -5.92
CA PRO A 88 4.71 -8.00 -6.94
C PRO A 88 3.74 -9.18 -6.81
N ALA A 89 4.25 -10.36 -6.49
CA ALA A 89 3.41 -11.53 -6.28
C ALA A 89 2.48 -11.33 -5.08
N ASN A 90 3.00 -10.74 -3.99
CA ASN A 90 2.20 -10.45 -2.80
C ASN A 90 1.15 -9.38 -3.08
N ILE A 91 1.47 -8.38 -3.87
CA ILE A 91 0.51 -7.34 -4.27
C ILE A 91 -0.65 -7.98 -5.05
N SER A 92 -0.35 -8.82 -6.03
CA SER A 92 -1.38 -9.51 -6.82
C SER A 92 -2.29 -10.36 -5.93
N LYS A 93 -1.70 -11.08 -4.99
CA LYS A 93 -2.44 -11.91 -4.04
C LYS A 93 -3.34 -11.07 -3.15
N GLU A 94 -2.83 -9.95 -2.64
CA GLU A 94 -3.58 -9.06 -1.76
C GLU A 94 -4.72 -8.36 -2.49
N LYS A 95 -4.50 -7.94 -3.73
CA LYS A 95 -5.55 -7.36 -4.57
C LYS A 95 -6.71 -8.33 -4.75
N ALA A 96 -6.42 -9.59 -5.06
CA ALA A 96 -7.43 -10.61 -5.25
C ALA A 96 -8.21 -10.86 -3.96
N ALA A 97 -7.51 -10.99 -2.83
CA ALA A 97 -8.14 -11.22 -1.53
C ALA A 97 -9.04 -10.06 -1.11
N LEU A 98 -8.55 -8.83 -1.24
CA LEU A 98 -9.31 -7.64 -0.87
C LEU A 98 -10.54 -7.46 -1.75
N SER A 99 -10.42 -7.74 -3.04
CA SER A 99 -11.53 -7.62 -3.97
C SER A 99 -12.67 -8.57 -3.61
N TRP A 100 -12.35 -9.84 -3.34
CA TRP A 100 -13.36 -10.83 -2.95
C TRP A 100 -13.96 -10.55 -1.59
N GLU A 101 -13.13 -10.23 -0.59
CA GLU A 101 -13.61 -9.92 0.76
C GLU A 101 -14.50 -8.68 0.76
N THR A 102 -14.11 -7.65 0.04
CA THR A 102 -14.87 -6.41 -0.03
C THR A 102 -16.23 -6.66 -0.67
N LEU A 103 -16.28 -7.41 -1.76
CA LEU A 103 -17.54 -7.75 -2.43
C LEU A 103 -18.44 -8.58 -1.52
N THR A 104 -17.89 -9.61 -0.90
CA THR A 104 -18.65 -10.47 0.01
C THR A 104 -19.20 -9.69 1.20
N ARG A 105 -18.37 -8.86 1.80
CA ARG A 105 -18.76 -8.05 2.95
C ARG A 105 -19.86 -7.07 2.59
N LYS A 106 -19.74 -6.38 1.47
CA LYS A 106 -20.78 -5.45 1.01
C LYS A 106 -22.09 -6.17 0.73
N LEU A 107 -22.02 -7.35 0.15
CA LEU A 107 -23.20 -8.15 -0.14
C LEU A 107 -23.89 -8.61 1.16
N LEU A 108 -23.13 -9.09 2.14
CA LEU A 108 -23.67 -9.50 3.43
C LEU A 108 -24.26 -8.33 4.19
N ASP A 109 -23.61 -7.20 4.19
CA ASP A 109 -24.13 -5.99 4.85
C ASP A 109 -25.44 -5.55 4.21
N PHE A 110 -25.53 -5.61 2.90
CA PHE A 110 -26.77 -5.29 2.18
C PHE A 110 -27.90 -6.23 2.56
N ILE A 111 -27.64 -7.51 2.62
CA ILE A 111 -28.64 -8.52 3.02
C ILE A 111 -29.08 -8.31 4.48
N ASN A 112 -28.12 -8.10 5.37
CA ASN A 112 -28.37 -7.95 6.80
C ASN A 112 -29.04 -6.61 7.15
N SER A 113 -28.98 -5.63 6.26
CA SER A 113 -29.66 -4.35 6.48
C SER A 113 -31.17 -4.40 6.25
N GLY A 114 -31.69 -5.52 5.76
CA GLY A 114 -33.12 -5.68 5.57
C GLY A 114 -33.69 -5.08 4.29
N PHE A 115 -32.85 -4.83 3.30
CA PHE A 115 -33.29 -4.31 2.01
C PHE A 115 -33.91 -5.39 1.11
N ILE A 116 -33.87 -6.59 1.55
CA ILE A 116 -34.41 -7.71 0.79
C ILE A 116 -35.68 -8.22 1.42
#